data_fa2a439d1310ac12b9c8f305a9e16cb7
#
_entry.id   fa2a439d1310ac12b9c8f305a9e16cb7
#
_cell.length_a   1.000
_cell.length_b   1.000
_cell.length_c   1.000
_cell.angle_alpha   90.00
_cell.angle_beta   90.00
_cell.angle_gamma   90.00
#
_symmetry.space_group_name_H-M   'P 1'
#
loop_
_entity.id
_entity.type
_entity.pdbx_description
1 polymer ?
#
loop_
_entity_poly.entity_id
_entity_poly.type
_entity_poly.pdbx_seq_one_letter_code
_entity_poly.pdbx_strand_id
1 'polypeptide(L)'
;LGEYYQLLRRDLTGSLPAPQWPADTRLDHYRDELAPAIHAVLRMTQDQGGGRVGHLEEWRQQFVTDAEYDPTLCLVASNHDGVLAVAQCWTSAFIKNLAVHPCAQGQGLGRALLLHSFQVFKQRGEPYVDLKVLESNLRARQLYESAGMRFVLRDIVSKG
;
A
#
# COMPACT_ATOMS: atom_id res chain seq x y z
N LEU A 1 -12.05 -10.48 23.60
CA LEU A 1 -12.43 -9.87 22.33
C LEU A 1 -11.27 -9.02 21.82
N GLY A 2 -10.50 -9.54 20.89
CA GLY A 2 -9.38 -8.84 20.28
C GLY A 2 -9.72 -8.37 18.88
N GLU A 3 -8.92 -7.44 18.38
CA GLU A 3 -8.93 -7.12 16.98
C GLU A 3 -8.16 -8.19 16.22
N TYR A 4 -8.62 -8.47 15.01
CA TYR A 4 -7.96 -9.42 14.13
C TYR A 4 -7.61 -8.76 12.81
N TYR A 5 -6.52 -9.22 12.20
CA TYR A 5 -6.22 -8.91 10.82
C TYR A 5 -6.29 -10.18 9.98
N GLN A 6 -6.47 -10.00 8.69
CA GLN A 6 -6.39 -11.07 7.71
C GLN A 6 -5.16 -10.84 6.84
N LEU A 7 -4.44 -11.94 6.56
CA LEU A 7 -3.42 -11.95 5.52
C LEU A 7 -4.10 -12.29 4.21
N LEU A 8 -4.00 -11.40 3.24
CA LEU A 8 -4.54 -11.60 1.91
C LEU A 8 -3.39 -11.75 0.92
N ARG A 9 -3.61 -12.54 -0.11
CA ARG A 9 -2.59 -12.86 -1.11
C ARG A 9 -3.15 -12.74 -2.51
N ARG A 10 -2.37 -12.11 -3.40
CA ARG A 10 -2.63 -12.11 -4.83
C ARG A 10 -1.61 -13.02 -5.52
N ASP A 11 -2.09 -14.06 -6.17
CA ASP A 11 -1.29 -14.91 -7.05
C ASP A 11 -0.91 -14.07 -8.30
N LEU A 12 0.35 -14.07 -8.65
CA LEU A 12 0.89 -13.28 -9.76
C LEU A 12 1.14 -14.11 -11.02
N THR A 13 0.72 -15.38 -11.03
CA THR A 13 0.80 -16.20 -12.25
C THR A 13 -0.31 -15.81 -13.21
N GLY A 14 -0.05 -15.94 -14.50
CA GLY A 14 -1.00 -15.54 -15.52
C GLY A 14 -1.04 -14.03 -15.77
N SER A 15 -2.02 -13.58 -16.54
CA SER A 15 -2.16 -12.16 -16.87
C SER A 15 -2.84 -11.42 -15.73
N LEU A 16 -2.42 -10.17 -15.49
CA LEU A 16 -2.97 -9.29 -14.47
C LEU A 16 -3.76 -8.16 -15.14
N PRO A 17 -4.86 -7.70 -14.51
CA PRO A 17 -5.57 -6.54 -15.01
C PRO A 17 -4.67 -5.30 -15.03
N ALA A 18 -4.80 -4.48 -16.07
CA ALA A 18 -4.05 -3.24 -16.17
C ALA A 18 -4.65 -2.17 -15.27
N PRO A 19 -3.80 -1.34 -14.61
CA PRO A 19 -4.30 -0.20 -13.85
C PRO A 19 -5.06 0.79 -14.73
N GLN A 20 -6.14 1.37 -14.18
CA GLN A 20 -6.89 2.43 -14.82
C GLN A 20 -6.64 3.72 -14.03
N TRP A 21 -5.72 4.54 -14.50
CA TRP A 21 -5.31 5.73 -13.77
C TRP A 21 -6.26 6.90 -14.01
N PRO A 22 -6.61 7.66 -12.96
CA PRO A 22 -7.26 8.96 -13.15
C PRO A 22 -6.39 9.87 -14.03
N ALA A 23 -7.04 10.84 -14.70
CA ALA A 23 -6.34 11.79 -15.57
C ALA A 23 -5.25 12.54 -14.79
N ASP A 24 -4.15 12.85 -15.49
CA ASP A 24 -3.02 13.63 -14.95
C ASP A 24 -2.26 12.95 -13.81
N THR A 25 -2.43 11.64 -13.64
CA THR A 25 -1.68 10.89 -12.64
C THR A 25 -0.25 10.66 -13.11
N ARG A 26 0.70 10.96 -12.23
CA ARG A 26 2.12 10.71 -12.42
C ARG A 26 2.57 9.64 -11.43
N LEU A 27 3.41 8.73 -11.90
CA LEU A 27 3.97 7.67 -11.08
C LEU A 27 5.42 7.98 -10.76
N ASP A 28 5.80 7.74 -9.52
CA ASP A 28 7.15 7.90 -9.03
C ASP A 28 7.40 6.84 -7.96
N HIS A 29 8.55 6.86 -7.35
CA HIS A 29 8.87 6.03 -6.20
C HIS A 29 9.47 6.91 -5.10
N TYR A 30 9.74 6.31 -3.94
CA TYR A 30 10.31 7.04 -2.82
C TYR A 30 11.60 7.77 -3.23
N ARG A 31 11.67 9.03 -2.85
CA ARG A 31 12.87 9.87 -2.83
C ARG A 31 12.81 10.72 -1.56
N ASP A 32 13.96 11.08 -1.01
CA ASP A 32 13.98 11.85 0.24
C ASP A 32 13.18 13.15 0.14
N GLU A 33 13.19 13.80 -1.03
CA GLU A 33 12.40 15.02 -1.25
C GLU A 33 10.91 14.80 -1.09
N LEU A 34 10.44 13.58 -1.37
CA LEU A 34 9.01 13.23 -1.25
C LEU A 34 8.62 12.74 0.13
N ALA A 35 9.59 12.48 1.00
CA ALA A 35 9.32 11.89 2.32
C ALA A 35 8.27 12.66 3.13
N PRO A 36 8.31 14.00 3.23
CA PRO A 36 7.27 14.72 3.97
C PRO A 36 5.87 14.54 3.41
N ALA A 37 5.73 14.57 2.08
CA ALA A 37 4.43 14.41 1.43
C ALA A 37 3.89 12.97 1.56
N ILE A 38 4.77 11.98 1.40
CA ILE A 38 4.43 10.57 1.59
C ILE A 38 3.96 10.34 3.02
N HIS A 39 4.75 10.81 3.98
CA HIS A 39 4.43 10.68 5.40
C HIS A 39 3.08 11.31 5.74
N ALA A 40 2.79 12.49 5.18
CA ALA A 40 1.52 13.16 5.41
C ALA A 40 0.33 12.31 4.97
N VAL A 41 0.41 11.68 3.79
CA VAL A 41 -0.65 10.80 3.29
C VAL A 41 -0.82 9.59 4.21
N LEU A 42 0.29 8.97 4.63
CA LEU A 42 0.23 7.82 5.53
C LEU A 42 -0.42 8.20 6.87
N ARG A 43 -0.10 9.37 7.42
CA ARG A 43 -0.71 9.82 8.68
C ARG A 43 -2.20 10.11 8.53
N MET A 44 -2.62 10.67 7.42
CA MET A 44 -4.03 10.97 7.19
C MET A 44 -4.89 9.71 7.15
N THR A 45 -4.32 8.56 6.81
CA THR A 45 -5.07 7.32 6.65
C THR A 45 -4.97 6.39 7.87
N GLN A 46 -4.15 6.72 8.86
CA GLN A 46 -4.02 5.84 10.04
C GLN A 46 -5.34 5.70 10.80
N ASP A 47 -6.18 6.76 10.81
CA ASP A 47 -7.49 6.74 11.46
C ASP A 47 -8.53 5.94 10.65
N GLN A 48 -8.18 5.55 9.43
CA GLN A 48 -9.07 4.80 8.53
C GLN A 48 -8.68 3.31 8.46
N GLY A 49 -8.01 2.80 9.51
CA GLY A 49 -7.58 1.42 9.57
C GLY A 49 -6.18 1.16 9.05
N GLY A 50 -5.44 2.20 8.70
CA GLY A 50 -4.01 2.11 8.42
C GLY A 50 -3.22 1.87 9.70
N GLY A 51 -2.04 1.29 9.59
CA GLY A 51 -1.17 1.07 10.74
C GLY A 51 -0.72 2.39 11.37
N ARG A 52 -0.26 2.32 12.61
CA ARG A 52 0.25 3.49 13.31
C ARG A 52 1.49 4.04 12.62
N VAL A 53 1.52 5.34 12.40
CA VAL A 53 2.63 6.05 11.75
C VAL A 53 3.21 7.05 12.75
N GLY A 54 4.50 6.94 13.03
CA GLY A 54 5.22 7.86 13.93
C GLY A 54 5.46 9.24 13.31
N HIS A 55 6.26 10.05 13.98
CA HIS A 55 6.68 11.33 13.45
C HIS A 55 7.56 11.13 12.20
N LEU A 56 7.68 12.17 11.38
CA LEU A 56 8.37 12.11 10.09
C LEU A 56 9.79 11.52 10.19
N GLU A 57 10.64 12.06 11.06
CA GLU A 57 12.02 11.58 11.14
C GLU A 57 12.11 10.16 11.68
N GLU A 58 11.28 9.80 12.65
CA GLU A 58 11.21 8.44 13.17
C GLU A 58 10.75 7.47 12.08
N TRP A 59 9.67 7.81 11.36
CA TRP A 59 9.15 6.99 10.26
C TRP A 59 10.19 6.82 9.17
N ARG A 60 10.82 7.94 8.75
CA ARG A 60 11.82 7.91 7.68
C ARG A 60 13.01 7.04 8.07
N GLN A 61 13.51 7.20 9.28
CA GLN A 61 14.66 6.43 9.76
C GLN A 61 14.35 4.94 9.81
N GLN A 62 13.17 4.57 10.32
CA GLN A 62 12.74 3.17 10.37
C GLN A 62 12.58 2.59 8.96
N PHE A 63 12.03 3.38 8.05
CA PHE A 63 11.79 2.94 6.68
C PHE A 63 13.11 2.69 5.94
N VAL A 64 13.99 3.68 5.88
CA VAL A 64 15.20 3.60 5.05
C VAL A 64 16.26 2.65 5.62
N THR A 65 16.18 2.30 6.90
CA THR A 65 17.10 1.35 7.53
C THR A 65 16.56 -0.06 7.64
N ASP A 66 15.32 -0.29 7.23
CA ASP A 66 14.72 -1.63 7.27
C ASP A 66 15.46 -2.55 6.29
N ALA A 67 15.67 -3.81 6.70
CA ALA A 67 16.37 -4.80 5.86
C ALA A 67 15.65 -5.06 4.53
N GLU A 68 14.35 -4.82 4.48
CA GLU A 68 13.52 -5.03 3.28
C GLU A 68 13.30 -3.74 2.49
N TYR A 69 14.00 -2.66 2.84
CA TYR A 69 13.86 -1.37 2.15
C TYR A 69 14.41 -1.45 0.72
N ASP A 70 13.57 -1.01 -0.22
CA ASP A 70 13.96 -0.72 -1.59
C ASP A 70 13.13 0.49 -2.03
N PRO A 71 13.77 1.64 -2.29
CA PRO A 71 13.02 2.86 -2.61
C PRO A 71 12.13 2.70 -3.85
N THR A 72 12.50 1.83 -4.79
CA THR A 72 11.70 1.58 -6.00
C THR A 72 10.42 0.79 -5.71
N LEU A 73 10.29 0.22 -4.51
CA LEU A 73 9.08 -0.48 -4.08
C LEU A 73 8.17 0.37 -3.20
N CYS A 74 8.50 1.62 -2.95
CA CYS A 74 7.58 2.59 -2.37
C CYS A 74 7.01 3.40 -3.52
N LEU A 75 5.85 2.98 -4.00
CA LEU A 75 5.22 3.51 -5.20
C LEU A 75 4.39 4.74 -4.84
N VAL A 76 4.53 5.79 -5.64
CA VAL A 76 3.91 7.08 -5.35
C VAL A 76 3.12 7.54 -6.56
N ALA A 77 1.86 7.89 -6.35
CA ALA A 77 1.02 8.51 -7.36
C ALA A 77 0.75 9.96 -6.98
N SER A 78 0.95 10.86 -7.91
CA SER A 78 0.77 12.29 -7.70
C SER A 78 0.12 12.95 -8.90
N ASN A 79 -0.31 14.19 -8.70
CA ASN A 79 -0.71 15.09 -9.77
C ASN A 79 -0.13 16.48 -9.48
N HIS A 80 -0.61 17.51 -10.18
CA HIS A 80 -0.14 18.88 -9.98
C HIS A 80 -0.37 19.41 -8.56
N ASP A 81 -1.28 18.82 -7.79
CA ASP A 81 -1.54 19.20 -6.39
C ASP A 81 -0.62 18.50 -5.38
N GLY A 82 0.17 17.53 -5.83
CA GLY A 82 1.11 16.80 -4.97
C GLY A 82 0.85 15.31 -4.89
N VAL A 83 1.38 14.68 -3.84
CA VAL A 83 1.25 13.23 -3.61
C VAL A 83 -0.18 12.90 -3.20
N LEU A 84 -0.81 11.98 -3.91
CA LEU A 84 -2.19 11.55 -3.67
C LEU A 84 -2.33 10.14 -3.13
N ALA A 85 -1.37 9.27 -3.43
CA ALA A 85 -1.45 7.88 -2.98
C ALA A 85 -0.06 7.27 -2.88
N VAL A 86 0.08 6.33 -1.94
CA VAL A 86 1.34 5.67 -1.65
C VAL A 86 1.08 4.18 -1.43
N ALA A 87 1.91 3.33 -2.06
CA ALA A 87 2.02 1.92 -1.75
C ALA A 87 3.42 1.65 -1.22
N GLN A 88 3.56 1.53 0.09
CA GLN A 88 4.84 1.23 0.74
C GLN A 88 5.00 -0.29 0.80
N CYS A 89 5.94 -0.82 0.05
CA CYS A 89 6.12 -2.26 -0.11
C CYS A 89 7.52 -2.70 0.33
N TRP A 90 7.62 -3.98 0.70
CA TRP A 90 8.86 -4.61 1.15
C TRP A 90 9.37 -5.63 0.13
N THR A 91 10.68 -5.88 0.14
CA THR A 91 11.33 -6.81 -0.78
C THR A 91 10.82 -8.26 -0.64
N SER A 92 10.19 -8.61 0.47
CA SER A 92 9.55 -9.91 0.67
C SER A 92 8.23 -10.07 -0.10
N ALA A 93 7.92 -9.16 -1.03
CA ALA A 93 6.65 -9.11 -1.74
C ALA A 93 5.47 -8.89 -0.79
N PHE A 94 5.60 -7.85 0.01
CA PHE A 94 4.61 -7.49 1.02
C PHE A 94 4.25 -6.01 0.90
N ILE A 95 2.96 -5.71 0.78
CA ILE A 95 2.45 -4.34 0.78
C ILE A 95 2.16 -3.96 2.23
N LYS A 96 3.03 -3.15 2.82
CA LYS A 96 2.89 -2.72 4.21
C LYS A 96 1.77 -1.70 4.38
N ASN A 97 1.70 -0.72 3.48
CA ASN A 97 0.68 0.34 3.53
C ASN A 97 0.23 0.67 2.12
N LEU A 98 -1.08 0.79 1.96
CA LEU A 98 -1.69 1.36 0.75
C LEU A 98 -2.60 2.49 1.23
N ALA A 99 -2.24 3.73 0.90
CA ALA A 99 -2.92 4.90 1.42
C ALA A 99 -3.29 5.85 0.29
N VAL A 100 -4.50 6.40 0.35
CA VAL A 100 -4.99 7.40 -0.61
C VAL A 100 -5.39 8.65 0.15
N HIS A 101 -4.87 9.80 -0.26
CA HIS A 101 -5.23 11.09 0.32
C HIS A 101 -6.75 11.24 0.32
N PRO A 102 -7.35 11.75 1.42
CA PRO A 102 -8.81 11.87 1.49
C PRO A 102 -9.45 12.62 0.32
N CYS A 103 -8.78 13.64 -0.22
CA CYS A 103 -9.29 14.40 -1.36
C CYS A 103 -9.34 13.60 -2.67
N ALA A 104 -8.61 12.49 -2.76
CA ALA A 104 -8.52 11.67 -3.98
C ALA A 104 -9.23 10.32 -3.85
N GLN A 105 -9.89 10.06 -2.73
CA GLN A 105 -10.63 8.81 -2.53
C GLN A 105 -11.88 8.76 -3.42
N GLY A 106 -12.28 7.53 -3.79
CA GLY A 106 -13.48 7.32 -4.61
C GLY A 106 -13.27 7.52 -6.11
N GLN A 107 -12.03 7.73 -6.56
CA GLN A 107 -11.70 7.97 -7.97
C GLN A 107 -10.99 6.77 -8.64
N GLY A 108 -10.86 5.65 -7.94
CA GLY A 108 -10.18 4.47 -8.46
C GLY A 108 -8.66 4.50 -8.34
N LEU A 109 -8.09 5.50 -7.67
CA LEU A 109 -6.64 5.64 -7.54
C LEU A 109 -6.01 4.54 -6.70
N GLY A 110 -6.66 4.18 -5.58
CA GLY A 110 -6.18 3.10 -4.71
C GLY A 110 -6.15 1.75 -5.44
N ARG A 111 -7.19 1.47 -6.21
CA ARG A 111 -7.25 0.25 -7.02
C ARG A 111 -6.16 0.25 -8.10
N ALA A 112 -5.98 1.37 -8.79
CA ALA A 112 -4.96 1.49 -9.82
C ALA A 112 -3.56 1.26 -9.25
N LEU A 113 -3.26 1.85 -8.10
CA LEU A 113 -1.97 1.69 -7.45
C LEU A 113 -1.75 0.26 -6.94
N LEU A 114 -2.80 -0.39 -6.43
CA LEU A 114 -2.76 -1.78 -6.02
C LEU A 114 -2.43 -2.69 -7.22
N LEU A 115 -3.15 -2.52 -8.33
CA LEU A 115 -2.89 -3.30 -9.55
C LEU A 115 -1.49 -3.05 -10.09
N HIS A 116 -1.01 -1.83 -10.02
CA HIS A 116 0.36 -1.49 -10.40
C HIS A 116 1.38 -2.21 -9.51
N SER A 117 1.13 -2.27 -8.20
CA SER A 117 1.98 -3.01 -7.25
C SER A 117 2.09 -4.48 -7.66
N PHE A 118 0.97 -5.10 -8.05
CA PHE A 118 0.99 -6.49 -8.50
C PHE A 118 1.91 -6.67 -9.71
N GLN A 119 1.82 -5.74 -10.67
CA GLN A 119 2.67 -5.81 -11.88
C GLN A 119 4.15 -5.64 -11.54
N VAL A 120 4.47 -4.73 -10.61
CA VAL A 120 5.86 -4.51 -10.17
C VAL A 120 6.44 -5.80 -9.58
N PHE A 121 5.72 -6.48 -8.69
CA PHE A 121 6.20 -7.72 -8.09
C PHE A 121 6.26 -8.86 -9.11
N LYS A 122 5.30 -8.93 -10.02
CA LYS A 122 5.37 -9.91 -11.10
C LYS A 122 6.62 -9.73 -11.96
N GLN A 123 6.95 -8.50 -12.32
CA GLN A 123 8.15 -8.20 -13.11
C GLN A 123 9.43 -8.54 -12.35
N ARG A 124 9.39 -8.52 -11.02
CA ARG A 124 10.52 -8.94 -10.18
C ARG A 124 10.62 -10.46 -10.04
N GLY A 125 9.71 -11.21 -10.64
CA GLY A 125 9.71 -12.67 -10.58
C GLY A 125 9.04 -13.26 -9.34
N GLU A 126 8.31 -12.45 -8.57
CA GLU A 126 7.62 -12.94 -7.39
C GLU A 126 6.40 -13.76 -7.77
N PRO A 127 6.16 -14.92 -7.12
CA PRO A 127 4.99 -15.74 -7.43
C PRO A 127 3.68 -15.18 -6.85
N TYR A 128 3.76 -14.40 -5.79
CA TYR A 128 2.60 -13.78 -5.15
C TYR A 128 3.03 -12.55 -4.35
N VAL A 129 2.04 -11.75 -3.97
CA VAL A 129 2.23 -10.60 -3.08
C VAL A 129 1.17 -10.64 -1.99
N ASP A 130 1.57 -10.29 -0.77
CA ASP A 130 0.73 -10.34 0.43
C ASP A 130 0.50 -8.95 1.01
N LEU A 131 -0.59 -8.81 1.74
CA LEU A 131 -0.81 -7.68 2.65
C LEU A 131 -1.65 -8.13 3.83
N LYS A 132 -1.67 -7.29 4.87
CA LYS A 132 -2.51 -7.49 6.04
C LYS A 132 -3.56 -6.38 6.09
N VAL A 133 -4.78 -6.75 6.49
CA VAL A 133 -5.88 -5.81 6.64
C VAL A 133 -6.65 -6.13 7.91
N LEU A 134 -7.05 -5.09 8.66
CA LEU A 134 -7.92 -5.30 9.82
C LEU A 134 -9.24 -5.90 9.35
N GLU A 135 -9.71 -6.91 10.06
CA GLU A 135 -10.95 -7.61 9.73
C GLU A 135 -12.16 -6.66 9.70
N SER A 136 -12.12 -5.65 10.56
CA SER A 136 -13.17 -4.63 10.65
C SER A 136 -13.15 -3.61 9.51
N ASN A 137 -12.04 -3.55 8.75
CA ASN A 137 -11.92 -2.59 7.65
C ASN A 137 -12.55 -3.16 6.38
N LEU A 138 -13.89 -3.16 6.35
CA LEU A 138 -14.66 -3.77 5.26
C LEU A 138 -14.41 -3.09 3.92
N ARG A 139 -14.22 -1.78 3.91
CA ARG A 139 -13.97 -1.03 2.67
C ARG A 139 -12.67 -1.47 2.01
N ALA A 140 -11.59 -1.57 2.79
CA ALA A 140 -10.29 -2.03 2.27
C ALA A 140 -10.36 -3.48 1.82
N ARG A 141 -11.03 -4.34 2.59
CA ARG A 141 -11.20 -5.75 2.24
C ARG A 141 -11.92 -5.91 0.90
N GLN A 142 -12.99 -5.14 0.68
CA GLN A 142 -13.72 -5.16 -0.58
C GLN A 142 -12.81 -4.76 -1.75
N LEU A 143 -11.99 -3.73 -1.57
CA LEU A 143 -11.03 -3.32 -2.58
C LEU A 143 -10.06 -4.45 -2.91
N TYR A 144 -9.44 -5.03 -1.89
CA TYR A 144 -8.42 -6.08 -2.08
C TYR A 144 -9.01 -7.33 -2.71
N GLU A 145 -10.16 -7.77 -2.24
CA GLU A 145 -10.85 -8.94 -2.79
C GLU A 145 -11.29 -8.70 -4.24
N SER A 146 -11.79 -7.50 -4.55
CA SER A 146 -12.17 -7.15 -5.92
C SER A 146 -10.97 -7.12 -6.87
N ALA A 147 -9.77 -6.89 -6.35
CA ALA A 147 -8.54 -6.92 -7.13
C ALA A 147 -7.95 -8.33 -7.26
N GLY A 148 -8.63 -9.34 -6.71
CA GLY A 148 -8.22 -10.73 -6.83
C GLY A 148 -7.37 -11.26 -5.68
N MET A 149 -7.27 -10.53 -4.59
CA MET A 149 -6.61 -11.04 -3.39
C MET A 149 -7.51 -12.03 -2.66
N ARG A 150 -6.91 -13.06 -2.06
CA ARG A 150 -7.63 -14.12 -1.37
C ARG A 150 -7.11 -14.29 0.04
N PHE A 151 -8.00 -14.70 0.93
CA PHE A 151 -7.69 -14.96 2.34
C PHE A 151 -6.68 -16.12 2.47
N VAL A 152 -5.67 -15.91 3.31
CA VAL A 152 -4.67 -16.94 3.63
C VAL A 152 -4.79 -17.37 5.09
N LEU A 153 -4.73 -16.41 6.02
CA LEU A 153 -4.84 -16.69 7.44
C LEU A 153 -5.39 -15.47 8.18
N ARG A 154 -5.84 -15.73 9.39
CA ARG A 154 -6.33 -14.74 10.33
C ARG A 154 -5.46 -14.78 11.58
N ASP A 155 -5.09 -13.62 12.10
CA ASP A 155 -4.28 -13.55 13.30
C ASP A 155 -4.75 -12.39 14.18
N ILE A 156 -4.38 -12.45 15.44
CA ILE A 156 -4.74 -11.41 16.39
C ILE A 156 -3.75 -10.24 16.29
N VAL A 157 -4.29 -9.02 16.41
CA VAL A 157 -3.43 -7.84 16.44
C VAL A 157 -2.72 -7.81 17.79
N SER A 158 -1.39 -7.89 17.78
CA SER A 158 -0.62 -7.84 19.00
C SER A 158 -0.61 -6.40 19.53
N LYS A 159 -0.92 -6.29 20.83
CA LYS A 159 -0.79 -5.02 21.56
C LYS A 159 0.66 -4.89 22.02
N GLY A 160 1.45 -4.21 21.23
CA GLY A 160 2.85 -3.94 21.56
C GLY A 160 3.10 -2.50 21.75
#